data_2a9a391bbde382b85ed21780fef4d3d1
#
_entry.id   2a9a391bbde382b85ed21780fef4d3d1
#
_cell.length_a   1.000
_cell.length_b   1.000
_cell.length_c   1.000
_cell.angle_alpha   90.00
_cell.angle_beta   90.00
_cell.angle_gamma   90.00
#
_symmetry.space_group_name_H-M   'P 1'
#
loop_
_entity.id
_entity.type
_entity.pdbx_description
1 polymer ?
#
loop_
_entity_poly.entity_id
_entity_poly.type
_entity_poly.pdbx_seq_one_letter_code
_entity_poly.pdbx_strand_id
1 'polypeptide(L)'
;MKKILFALFIFTYALGFSQIDKLNSKEPLVKDPYFKKETNVAVQPGQKVRFIHSDLFERKPDMYGGNPFFTGNVQFEHQGAMLTADRVIFYEKENFAKAIGNVLLVTSDGNRITSNEMEYDGNTQRGIARGKVVLTDAKQTISTDVLYYDRVKNTAYFNSGGTINDGRNTMWTQSATYFIDSKTNEFTNNYTIDNAQYRVEGKNIKHYQNTNIAEFFGPTTIINKEKPTNNVYTENGKYLM
;
A
#
# COMPACT_ATOMS: atom_id res chain seq x y z
N MET A 1 -2.65 -12.37 -62.67
CA MET A 1 -1.54 -11.64 -62.03
C MET A 1 -2.02 -11.15 -60.67
N LYS A 2 -1.58 -11.81 -59.61
CA LYS A 2 -2.02 -11.53 -58.21
C LYS A 2 -1.11 -10.41 -57.67
N LYS A 3 -1.71 -9.27 -57.27
CA LYS A 3 -1.04 -8.30 -56.40
C LYS A 3 -1.40 -8.63 -54.94
N ILE A 4 -0.43 -9.13 -54.24
CA ILE A 4 -0.52 -9.38 -52.79
C ILE A 4 -0.21 -8.07 -52.08
N LEU A 5 -1.16 -7.67 -51.26
CA LEU A 5 -1.14 -6.51 -50.36
C LEU A 5 -0.20 -6.80 -49.19
N PHE A 6 0.87 -6.03 -49.04
CA PHE A 6 1.66 -5.98 -47.79
C PHE A 6 1.14 -4.80 -47.00
N ALA A 7 0.25 -5.05 -46.08
CA ALA A 7 -0.14 -4.16 -45.04
C ALA A 7 -0.02 -4.93 -43.73
N LEU A 8 1.10 -4.82 -43.08
CA LEU A 8 1.15 -5.29 -41.69
C LEU A 8 2.24 -4.65 -40.86
N PHE A 9 1.86 -4.36 -39.61
CA PHE A 9 2.66 -4.10 -38.42
C PHE A 9 3.33 -2.73 -38.29
N ILE A 10 2.49 -1.70 -38.03
CA ILE A 10 2.87 -0.57 -37.19
C ILE A 10 1.74 -0.39 -36.15
N PHE A 11 1.66 -1.24 -35.16
CA PHE A 11 0.67 -1.05 -34.09
C PHE A 11 1.09 -1.65 -32.72
N THR A 12 2.35 -1.53 -32.34
CA THR A 12 2.74 -1.96 -30.97
C THR A 12 3.73 -1.05 -30.24
N TYR A 13 4.09 0.12 -30.80
CA TYR A 13 5.04 1.03 -30.12
C TYR A 13 4.43 2.26 -29.47
N ALA A 14 3.12 2.54 -29.63
CA ALA A 14 2.52 3.76 -29.10
C ALA A 14 2.15 3.70 -27.61
N LEU A 15 2.01 2.52 -27.01
CA LEU A 15 1.64 2.40 -25.59
C LEU A 15 2.82 2.51 -24.63
N GLY A 16 4.04 2.30 -25.10
CA GLY A 16 5.26 2.45 -24.28
C GLY A 16 5.65 3.90 -24.03
N PHE A 17 5.41 4.79 -25.00
CA PHE A 17 5.83 6.19 -24.91
C PHE A 17 4.96 7.03 -23.94
N SER A 18 3.68 6.74 -23.83
CA SER A 18 2.78 7.47 -22.93
C SER A 18 3.08 7.23 -21.44
N GLN A 19 3.68 6.10 -21.09
CA GLN A 19 4.11 5.85 -19.71
C GLN A 19 5.48 6.49 -19.39
N ILE A 20 6.35 6.62 -20.38
CA ILE A 20 7.68 7.24 -20.21
C ILE A 20 7.54 8.75 -19.99
N ASP A 21 6.61 9.44 -20.67
CA ASP A 21 6.37 10.85 -20.50
C ASP A 21 5.80 11.21 -19.10
N LYS A 22 4.99 10.34 -18.52
CA LYS A 22 4.52 10.49 -17.13
C LYS A 22 5.62 10.27 -16.09
N LEU A 23 6.64 9.46 -16.42
CA LEU A 23 7.79 9.20 -15.56
C LEU A 23 8.82 10.34 -15.59
N ASN A 24 8.89 11.08 -16.70
CA ASN A 24 9.78 12.23 -16.87
C ASN A 24 9.16 13.55 -16.36
N SER A 25 7.90 13.55 -15.92
CA SER A 25 7.29 14.74 -15.36
C SER A 25 8.09 15.20 -14.14
N LYS A 26 8.55 16.45 -14.17
CA LYS A 26 9.19 17.15 -13.03
C LYS A 26 8.18 17.47 -11.92
N GLU A 27 7.18 16.62 -11.72
CA GLU A 27 6.28 16.83 -10.59
C GLU A 27 7.07 16.69 -9.30
N PRO A 28 7.00 17.69 -8.41
CA PRO A 28 7.68 17.61 -7.14
C PRO A 28 7.17 16.37 -6.41
N LEU A 29 8.10 15.58 -5.90
CA LEU A 29 7.95 14.27 -5.29
C LEU A 29 6.89 14.18 -4.19
N VAL A 30 6.26 15.28 -3.79
CA VAL A 30 5.31 15.26 -2.68
C VAL A 30 4.34 16.43 -2.72
N LYS A 31 3.18 16.22 -3.33
CA LYS A 31 1.97 17.00 -3.01
C LYS A 31 1.06 16.27 -2.01
N ASP A 32 1.44 15.07 -1.57
CA ASP A 32 0.63 14.29 -0.65
C ASP A 32 0.81 14.83 0.78
N PRO A 33 -0.25 15.25 1.47
CA PRO A 33 -0.17 15.77 2.84
C PRO A 33 0.41 14.78 3.84
N TYR A 34 0.44 13.48 3.52
CA TYR A 34 1.06 12.45 4.34
C TYR A 34 2.59 12.59 4.39
N PHE A 35 3.23 13.02 3.30
CA PHE A 35 4.65 13.36 3.23
C PHE A 35 4.88 14.85 3.47
N LYS A 36 4.36 15.44 4.52
CA LYS A 36 4.79 16.79 4.90
C LYS A 36 6.30 16.77 5.03
N LYS A 37 6.98 17.55 4.17
CA LYS A 37 8.42 17.79 4.20
C LYS A 37 8.77 18.37 5.56
N GLU A 38 9.20 17.54 6.49
CA GLU A 38 9.91 18.01 7.67
C GLU A 38 11.28 18.45 7.19
N THR A 39 11.39 19.73 6.84
CA THR A 39 12.65 20.37 6.48
C THR A 39 13.56 20.34 7.70
N ASN A 40 14.75 19.71 7.55
CA ASN A 40 15.89 19.68 8.49
C ASN A 40 15.96 18.53 9.51
N VAL A 41 15.52 17.32 9.20
CA VAL A 41 15.99 16.16 9.97
C VAL A 41 17.34 15.76 9.40
N ALA A 42 18.41 15.96 10.17
CA ALA A 42 19.74 15.47 9.82
C ALA A 42 19.71 13.93 9.75
N VAL A 43 20.02 13.38 8.57
CA VAL A 43 20.08 11.92 8.38
C VAL A 43 21.21 11.35 9.23
N GLN A 44 20.88 10.56 10.24
CA GLN A 44 21.86 9.90 11.09
C GLN A 44 22.62 8.79 10.31
N PRO A 45 23.90 8.53 10.62
CA PRO A 45 24.62 7.39 10.06
C PRO A 45 23.85 6.08 10.32
N GLY A 46 23.62 5.26 9.28
CA GLY A 46 22.82 4.03 9.34
C GLY A 46 21.33 4.18 8.99
N GLN A 47 20.84 5.41 8.83
CA GLN A 47 19.45 5.69 8.41
C GLN A 47 19.29 5.89 6.90
N LYS A 48 20.32 5.60 6.12
CA LYS A 48 20.23 5.71 4.65
C LYS A 48 19.67 4.44 4.04
N VAL A 49 18.75 4.65 3.08
CA VAL A 49 18.34 3.60 2.16
C VAL A 49 19.56 3.13 1.38
N ARG A 50 19.82 1.83 1.34
CA ARG A 50 21.00 1.21 0.71
C ARG A 50 20.60 0.43 -0.53
N PHE A 51 21.31 0.66 -1.63
CA PHE A 51 21.27 -0.20 -2.79
C PHE A 51 21.94 -1.55 -2.49
N ILE A 52 21.32 -2.64 -2.92
CA ILE A 52 21.82 -4.01 -2.76
C ILE A 52 22.12 -4.63 -4.12
N HIS A 53 21.16 -4.61 -5.06
CA HIS A 53 21.29 -5.28 -6.35
C HIS A 53 20.41 -4.63 -7.43
N SER A 54 20.85 -4.71 -8.68
CA SER A 54 20.05 -4.56 -9.90
C SER A 54 20.81 -5.18 -11.08
N ASP A 55 20.11 -5.52 -12.15
CA ASP A 55 20.74 -5.99 -13.39
C ASP A 55 21.41 -4.84 -14.13
N LEU A 56 20.85 -3.62 -14.05
CA LEU A 56 21.33 -2.43 -14.72
C LEU A 56 21.26 -1.21 -13.81
N PHE A 57 22.35 -0.42 -13.79
CA PHE A 57 22.46 0.89 -13.17
C PHE A 57 22.70 1.94 -14.25
N GLU A 58 21.93 3.04 -14.20
CA GLU A 58 22.09 4.16 -15.10
C GLU A 58 21.97 5.50 -14.34
N ARG A 59 22.72 6.50 -14.86
CA ARG A 59 22.59 7.90 -14.43
C ARG A 59 22.71 8.77 -15.67
N LYS A 60 21.64 9.49 -16.03
CA LYS A 60 21.57 10.37 -17.19
C LYS A 60 21.18 11.78 -16.75
N PRO A 61 21.94 12.82 -17.14
CA PRO A 61 21.67 14.20 -16.68
C PRO A 61 20.28 14.73 -17.05
N ASP A 62 19.73 14.27 -18.15
CA ASP A 62 18.44 14.65 -18.72
C ASP A 62 17.25 13.84 -18.17
N MET A 63 17.52 12.76 -17.40
CA MET A 63 16.50 11.91 -16.80
C MET A 63 16.51 12.03 -15.28
N TYR A 64 15.32 12.05 -14.68
CA TYR A 64 15.10 12.04 -13.23
C TYR A 64 15.93 13.08 -12.45
N GLY A 65 16.24 14.24 -13.08
CA GLY A 65 17.07 15.28 -12.49
C GLY A 65 18.51 14.85 -12.23
N GLY A 66 19.03 13.88 -13.01
CA GLY A 66 20.37 13.32 -12.85
C GLY A 66 20.51 12.31 -11.71
N ASN A 67 19.40 11.90 -11.12
CA ASN A 67 19.40 10.85 -10.09
C ASN A 67 19.60 9.47 -10.72
N PRO A 68 20.26 8.54 -10.01
CA PRO A 68 20.42 7.17 -10.49
C PRO A 68 19.07 6.45 -10.58
N PHE A 69 18.97 5.57 -11.57
CA PHE A 69 17.88 4.63 -11.67
C PHE A 69 18.41 3.23 -11.98
N PHE A 70 17.67 2.26 -11.48
CA PHE A 70 18.02 0.87 -11.46
C PHE A 70 16.93 0.08 -12.16
N THR A 71 17.27 -0.95 -12.93
CA THR A 71 16.30 -1.76 -13.67
C THR A 71 16.70 -3.24 -13.58
N GLY A 72 15.68 -4.10 -13.46
CA GLY A 72 15.82 -5.55 -13.38
C GLY A 72 16.26 -6.03 -12.00
N ASN A 73 15.42 -6.86 -11.36
CA ASN A 73 15.68 -7.50 -10.07
C ASN A 73 16.19 -6.52 -8.99
N VAL A 74 15.63 -5.30 -8.98
CA VAL A 74 16.16 -4.23 -8.12
C VAL A 74 15.88 -4.54 -6.65
N GLN A 75 16.90 -4.34 -5.80
CA GLN A 75 16.81 -4.58 -4.36
C GLN A 75 17.43 -3.41 -3.60
N PHE A 76 16.68 -2.89 -2.66
CA PHE A 76 17.10 -1.87 -1.71
C PHE A 76 16.80 -2.34 -0.28
N GLU A 77 17.63 -1.94 0.66
CA GLU A 77 17.47 -2.27 2.08
C GLU A 77 17.44 -0.98 2.93
N HIS A 78 16.60 -0.98 3.95
CA HIS A 78 16.61 0.07 4.96
C HIS A 78 16.24 -0.50 6.35
N GLN A 79 17.20 -0.53 7.26
CA GLN A 79 17.02 -0.96 8.66
C GLN A 79 16.28 -2.32 8.77
N GLY A 80 16.72 -3.32 8.01
CA GLY A 80 16.16 -4.67 8.01
C GLY A 80 14.90 -4.86 7.17
N ALA A 81 14.36 -3.80 6.54
CA ALA A 81 13.32 -3.95 5.54
C ALA A 81 13.92 -4.06 4.14
N MET A 82 13.38 -4.94 3.30
CA MET A 82 13.82 -5.17 1.93
C MET A 82 12.75 -4.72 0.94
N LEU A 83 13.12 -3.80 0.03
CA LEU A 83 12.31 -3.36 -1.10
C LEU A 83 12.82 -4.00 -2.37
N THR A 84 11.94 -4.65 -3.14
CA THR A 84 12.23 -5.19 -4.47
C THR A 84 11.26 -4.62 -5.49
N ALA A 85 11.72 -4.42 -6.74
CA ALA A 85 10.90 -3.90 -7.84
C ALA A 85 11.55 -4.20 -9.20
N ASP A 86 10.79 -3.97 -10.28
CA ASP A 86 11.34 -4.03 -11.63
C ASP A 86 12.25 -2.83 -11.93
N ARG A 87 11.91 -1.65 -11.37
CA ARG A 87 12.68 -0.41 -11.49
C ARG A 87 12.62 0.40 -10.21
N VAL A 88 13.73 1.06 -9.87
CA VAL A 88 13.78 2.06 -8.79
C VAL A 88 14.53 3.30 -9.27
N ILE A 89 13.95 4.48 -9.00
CA ILE A 89 14.64 5.77 -9.11
C ILE A 89 15.01 6.15 -7.67
N PHE A 90 16.30 6.41 -7.45
CA PHE A 90 16.80 6.75 -6.11
C PHE A 90 17.30 8.19 -6.06
N TYR A 91 16.59 9.00 -5.30
CA TYR A 91 16.90 10.40 -5.04
C TYR A 91 17.85 10.46 -3.84
N GLU A 92 19.14 10.35 -4.13
CA GLU A 92 20.20 10.16 -3.13
C GLU A 92 20.27 11.29 -2.08
N LYS A 93 20.08 12.54 -2.51
CA LYS A 93 20.13 13.71 -1.63
C LYS A 93 18.94 13.75 -0.67
N GLU A 94 17.81 13.32 -1.14
CA GLU A 94 16.55 13.29 -0.41
C GLU A 94 16.40 12.00 0.42
N ASN A 95 17.28 11.01 0.23
CA ASN A 95 17.16 9.66 0.80
C ASN A 95 15.81 9.02 0.48
N PHE A 96 15.36 9.17 -0.76
CA PHE A 96 14.02 8.82 -1.21
C PHE A 96 14.08 7.84 -2.39
N ALA A 97 13.24 6.80 -2.37
CA ALA A 97 13.13 5.81 -3.42
C ALA A 97 11.73 5.81 -4.05
N LYS A 98 11.67 5.79 -5.39
CA LYS A 98 10.45 5.52 -6.16
C LYS A 98 10.60 4.19 -6.87
N ALA A 99 9.87 3.19 -6.42
CA ALA A 99 9.83 1.84 -6.98
C ALA A 99 8.64 1.67 -7.92
N ILE A 100 8.83 0.96 -9.03
CA ILE A 100 7.85 0.81 -10.11
C ILE A 100 7.91 -0.62 -10.63
N GLY A 101 6.74 -1.24 -10.76
CA GLY A 101 6.55 -2.60 -11.30
C GLY A 101 6.90 -3.68 -10.29
N ASN A 102 5.97 -4.61 -10.07
CA ASN A 102 6.10 -5.77 -9.18
C ASN A 102 6.74 -5.44 -7.82
N VAL A 103 6.31 -4.31 -7.24
CA VAL A 103 6.90 -3.82 -6.00
C VAL A 103 6.54 -4.75 -4.85
N LEU A 104 7.54 -5.12 -4.06
CA LEU A 104 7.39 -5.85 -2.81
C LEU A 104 8.26 -5.20 -1.73
N LEU A 105 7.65 -4.76 -0.65
CA LEU A 105 8.32 -4.40 0.59
C LEU A 105 8.11 -5.51 1.61
N VAL A 106 9.20 -6.08 2.12
CA VAL A 106 9.20 -6.99 3.27
C VAL A 106 9.78 -6.24 4.45
N THR A 107 8.99 -6.07 5.49
CA THR A 107 9.41 -5.36 6.69
C THR A 107 10.25 -6.25 7.61
N SER A 108 10.98 -5.67 8.57
CA SER A 108 11.83 -6.42 9.50
C SER A 108 11.06 -7.40 10.40
N ASP A 109 9.76 -7.15 10.63
CA ASP A 109 8.84 -8.01 11.38
C ASP A 109 8.06 -9.01 10.48
N GLY A 110 8.42 -9.08 9.18
CA GLY A 110 7.93 -10.07 8.23
C GLY A 110 6.62 -9.72 7.53
N ASN A 111 6.06 -8.53 7.75
CA ASN A 111 4.90 -8.08 6.97
C ASN A 111 5.31 -7.83 5.51
N ARG A 112 4.39 -8.04 4.59
CA ARG A 112 4.62 -7.93 3.14
C ARG A 112 3.64 -6.92 2.55
N ILE A 113 4.14 -5.94 1.80
CA ILE A 113 3.32 -5.00 1.03
C ILE A 113 3.68 -5.16 -0.43
N THR A 114 2.71 -5.55 -1.27
CA THR A 114 2.85 -5.59 -2.72
C THR A 114 2.07 -4.45 -3.36
N SER A 115 2.55 -3.92 -4.48
CA SER A 115 1.88 -2.86 -5.24
C SER A 115 2.44 -2.73 -6.66
N ASN A 116 1.80 -1.88 -7.49
CA ASN A 116 2.37 -1.51 -8.78
C ASN A 116 3.47 -0.45 -8.62
N GLU A 117 3.31 0.46 -7.67
CA GLU A 117 4.26 1.53 -7.38
C GLU A 117 4.38 1.74 -5.87
N MET A 118 5.56 2.16 -5.42
CA MET A 118 5.79 2.58 -4.05
C MET A 118 6.78 3.75 -4.01
N GLU A 119 6.45 4.75 -3.25
CA GLU A 119 7.33 5.84 -2.84
C GLU A 119 7.70 5.62 -1.38
N TYR A 120 9.00 5.74 -1.06
CA TYR A 120 9.49 5.57 0.30
C TYR A 120 10.52 6.65 0.65
N ASP A 121 10.26 7.34 1.74
CA ASP A 121 11.16 8.35 2.32
C ASP A 121 11.93 7.72 3.49
N GLY A 122 13.23 7.54 3.31
CA GLY A 122 14.11 6.96 4.31
C GLY A 122 14.35 7.87 5.53
N ASN A 123 14.12 9.18 5.42
CA ASN A 123 14.30 10.12 6.53
C ASN A 123 13.11 10.05 7.50
N THR A 124 11.89 10.03 6.96
CA THR A 124 10.66 9.96 7.75
C THR A 124 10.20 8.53 7.99
N GLN A 125 10.79 7.56 7.29
CA GLN A 125 10.42 6.14 7.28
C GLN A 125 8.94 5.91 6.91
N ARG A 126 8.42 6.75 6.00
CA ARG A 126 7.06 6.66 5.49
C ARG A 126 7.05 6.21 4.04
N GLY A 127 6.03 5.44 3.69
CA GLY A 127 5.81 4.97 2.34
C GLY A 127 4.38 5.17 1.87
N ILE A 128 4.20 5.32 0.55
CA ILE A 128 2.89 5.24 -0.11
C ILE A 128 2.98 4.17 -1.18
N ALA A 129 2.16 3.14 -1.06
CA ALA A 129 1.97 2.12 -2.08
C ALA A 129 0.72 2.45 -2.90
N ARG A 130 0.78 2.26 -4.23
CA ARG A 130 -0.32 2.55 -5.15
C ARG A 130 -0.52 1.42 -6.16
N GLY A 131 -1.77 1.17 -6.49
CA GLY A 131 -2.23 0.23 -7.51
C GLY A 131 -2.12 -1.23 -7.05
N LYS A 132 -3.28 -1.88 -6.89
CA LYS A 132 -3.43 -3.27 -6.44
C LYS A 132 -2.63 -3.56 -5.17
N VAL A 133 -2.74 -2.67 -4.20
CA VAL A 133 -1.97 -2.80 -2.95
C VAL A 133 -2.52 -3.94 -2.12
N VAL A 134 -1.62 -4.81 -1.66
CA VAL A 134 -1.93 -5.88 -0.71
C VAL A 134 -0.90 -5.87 0.41
N LEU A 135 -1.37 -5.60 1.64
CA LEU A 135 -0.58 -5.82 2.85
C LEU A 135 -0.98 -7.16 3.47
N THR A 136 -0.01 -8.01 3.72
CA THR A 136 -0.22 -9.32 4.35
C THR A 136 0.64 -9.44 5.59
N ASP A 137 0.03 -9.82 6.69
CA ASP A 137 0.70 -10.27 7.91
C ASP A 137 0.31 -11.70 8.28
N ALA A 138 0.69 -12.18 9.47
CA ALA A 138 0.43 -13.55 9.90
C ALA A 138 -1.07 -13.86 10.12
N LYS A 139 -1.95 -12.84 10.21
CA LYS A 139 -3.35 -13.01 10.60
C LYS A 139 -4.36 -12.49 9.58
N GLN A 140 -3.95 -11.58 8.71
CA GLN A 140 -4.87 -10.94 7.77
C GLN A 140 -4.20 -10.48 6.48
N THR A 141 -5.05 -10.19 5.51
CA THR A 141 -4.69 -9.53 4.26
C THR A 141 -5.54 -8.28 4.11
N ILE A 142 -4.91 -7.14 3.82
CA ILE A 142 -5.56 -5.85 3.52
C ILE A 142 -5.35 -5.56 2.05
N SER A 143 -6.43 -5.32 1.30
CA SER A 143 -6.41 -4.96 -0.12
C SER A 143 -7.02 -3.59 -0.33
N THR A 144 -6.32 -2.70 -1.04
CA THR A 144 -6.75 -1.32 -1.32
C THR A 144 -6.05 -0.79 -2.58
N ASP A 145 -6.45 0.38 -3.09
CA ASP A 145 -5.75 1.03 -4.20
C ASP A 145 -4.58 1.90 -3.74
N VAL A 146 -4.69 2.50 -2.55
CA VAL A 146 -3.63 3.34 -1.96
C VAL A 146 -3.47 2.99 -0.49
N LEU A 147 -2.24 2.70 -0.08
CA LEU A 147 -1.88 2.42 1.30
C LEU A 147 -0.75 3.35 1.75
N TYR A 148 -0.96 4.03 2.86
CA TYR A 148 0.03 4.82 3.56
C TYR A 148 0.63 3.97 4.68
N TYR A 149 1.96 3.87 4.71
CA TYR A 149 2.70 3.10 5.71
C TYR A 149 3.64 4.01 6.50
N ASP A 150 3.49 4.03 7.81
CA ASP A 150 4.37 4.76 8.73
C ASP A 150 5.11 3.74 9.61
N ARG A 151 6.39 3.55 9.33
CA ARG A 151 7.21 2.57 10.03
C ARG A 151 7.56 2.99 11.46
N VAL A 152 7.68 4.30 11.71
CA VAL A 152 7.97 4.81 13.06
C VAL A 152 6.80 4.58 14.00
N LYS A 153 5.58 4.79 13.49
CA LYS A 153 4.34 4.53 14.24
C LYS A 153 3.86 3.09 14.15
N ASN A 154 4.51 2.30 13.29
CA ASN A 154 4.11 0.96 12.92
C ASN A 154 2.61 0.85 12.57
N THR A 155 2.17 1.73 11.65
CA THR A 155 0.78 1.81 11.21
C THR A 155 0.66 1.75 9.70
N ALA A 156 -0.44 1.15 9.22
CA ALA A 156 -0.86 1.20 7.83
C ALA A 156 -2.26 1.84 7.75
N TYR A 157 -2.47 2.77 6.82
CA TYR A 157 -3.71 3.53 6.68
C TYR A 157 -4.15 3.58 5.23
N PHE A 158 -5.46 3.51 4.99
CA PHE A 158 -6.06 3.80 3.69
C PHE A 158 -7.38 4.58 3.85
N ASN A 159 -7.75 5.35 2.82
CA ASN A 159 -9.00 6.09 2.74
C ASN A 159 -9.65 6.02 1.34
N SER A 160 -9.15 5.14 0.49
CA SER A 160 -9.64 4.91 -0.87
C SER A 160 -10.65 3.77 -0.97
N GLY A 161 -11.10 3.26 0.17
CA GLY A 161 -11.83 2.00 0.26
C GLY A 161 -10.88 0.81 0.28
N GLY A 162 -11.26 -0.24 1.02
CA GLY A 162 -10.44 -1.43 1.11
C GLY A 162 -11.17 -2.60 1.74
N THR A 163 -10.60 -3.79 1.54
CA THR A 163 -11.08 -5.05 2.10
C THR A 163 -10.02 -5.64 3.00
N ILE A 164 -10.44 -6.12 4.16
CA ILE A 164 -9.60 -6.84 5.11
C ILE A 164 -10.16 -8.25 5.25
N ASN A 165 -9.32 -9.27 5.09
CA ASN A 165 -9.69 -10.68 5.23
C ASN A 165 -8.80 -11.33 6.29
N ASP A 166 -9.40 -11.91 7.33
CA ASP A 166 -8.71 -12.61 8.41
C ASP A 166 -8.86 -14.14 8.33
N GLY A 167 -9.37 -14.65 7.19
CA GLY A 167 -9.63 -16.07 6.96
C GLY A 167 -11.00 -16.55 7.44
N ARG A 168 -11.71 -15.78 8.27
CA ARG A 168 -13.08 -16.06 8.72
C ARG A 168 -14.05 -14.97 8.28
N ASN A 169 -13.62 -13.74 8.37
CA ASN A 169 -14.41 -12.56 8.07
C ASN A 169 -13.84 -11.83 6.86
N THR A 170 -14.71 -11.33 6.02
CA THR A 170 -14.39 -10.32 5.01
C THR A 170 -14.97 -8.99 5.47
N MET A 171 -14.10 -8.02 5.70
CA MET A 171 -14.45 -6.71 6.21
C MET A 171 -14.21 -5.68 5.12
N TRP A 172 -15.20 -4.85 4.82
CA TRP A 172 -15.04 -3.71 3.91
C TRP A 172 -15.24 -2.40 4.67
N THR A 173 -14.45 -1.39 4.33
CA THR A 173 -14.61 -0.03 4.84
C THR A 173 -14.05 1.00 3.87
N GLN A 174 -14.57 2.22 3.93
CA GLN A 174 -14.02 3.34 3.17
C GLN A 174 -12.63 3.76 3.69
N SER A 175 -12.41 3.67 5.00
CA SER A 175 -11.17 4.12 5.63
C SER A 175 -10.83 3.26 6.84
N ALA A 176 -9.57 2.84 6.95
CA ALA A 176 -9.08 2.12 8.11
C ALA A 176 -7.65 2.49 8.47
N THR A 177 -7.34 2.39 9.76
CA THR A 177 -5.98 2.37 10.29
C THR A 177 -5.71 1.00 10.91
N TYR A 178 -4.67 0.35 10.47
CA TYR A 178 -4.15 -0.86 11.07
C TYR A 178 -2.94 -0.52 11.96
N PHE A 179 -3.07 -0.79 13.25
CA PHE A 179 -1.99 -0.68 14.24
C PHE A 179 -1.29 -2.04 14.33
N ILE A 180 -0.12 -2.13 13.73
CA ILE A 180 0.57 -3.39 13.48
C ILE A 180 1.01 -4.06 14.79
N ASP A 181 1.52 -3.29 15.75
CA ASP A 181 1.98 -3.81 17.04
C ASP A 181 0.86 -4.41 17.89
N SER A 182 -0.26 -3.69 18.00
CA SER A 182 -1.41 -4.13 18.78
C SER A 182 -2.32 -5.11 18.04
N LYS A 183 -2.08 -5.33 16.72
CA LYS A 183 -2.96 -6.10 15.83
C LYS A 183 -4.41 -5.61 15.90
N THR A 184 -4.59 -4.30 15.84
CA THR A 184 -5.90 -3.64 15.93
C THR A 184 -6.21 -2.93 14.63
N ASN A 185 -7.40 -3.18 14.08
CA ASN A 185 -7.97 -2.41 12.97
C ASN A 185 -8.99 -1.40 13.52
N GLU A 186 -8.87 -0.14 13.13
CA GLU A 186 -9.88 0.90 13.38
C GLU A 186 -10.51 1.29 12.06
N PHE A 187 -11.83 1.06 11.91
CA PHE A 187 -12.59 1.46 10.73
C PHE A 187 -13.38 2.72 11.02
N THR A 188 -13.37 3.63 10.06
CA THR A 188 -14.14 4.86 10.10
C THR A 188 -14.91 5.06 8.79
N ASN A 189 -16.04 5.77 8.85
CA ASN A 189 -16.87 6.07 7.66
C ASN A 189 -17.49 4.82 7.01
N ASN A 190 -18.30 4.13 7.75
CA ASN A 190 -19.05 2.93 7.39
C ASN A 190 -18.16 1.70 7.19
N TYR A 191 -18.65 0.60 7.68
CA TYR A 191 -18.05 -0.71 7.49
C TYR A 191 -19.12 -1.78 7.27
N THR A 192 -18.73 -2.85 6.62
CA THR A 192 -19.46 -4.11 6.56
C THR A 192 -18.52 -5.23 6.96
N ILE A 193 -18.97 -6.12 7.85
CA ILE A 193 -18.28 -7.37 8.16
C ILE A 193 -19.17 -8.50 7.71
N ASP A 194 -18.62 -9.42 6.94
CA ASP A 194 -19.34 -10.56 6.40
C ASP A 194 -18.62 -11.85 6.73
N ASN A 195 -19.35 -12.79 7.34
CA ASN A 195 -18.88 -14.15 7.58
C ASN A 195 -19.98 -15.18 7.23
N ALA A 196 -19.77 -16.46 7.53
CA ALA A 196 -20.72 -17.53 7.18
C ALA A 196 -22.10 -17.33 7.82
N GLN A 197 -22.19 -16.77 9.03
CA GLN A 197 -23.40 -16.73 9.83
C GLN A 197 -24.04 -15.33 9.92
N TYR A 198 -23.22 -14.28 9.89
CA TYR A 198 -23.65 -12.93 10.16
C TYR A 198 -23.14 -11.93 9.11
N ARG A 199 -23.92 -10.87 8.94
CA ARG A 199 -23.52 -9.62 8.31
C ARG A 199 -23.68 -8.50 9.32
N VAL A 200 -22.63 -7.71 9.52
CA VAL A 200 -22.61 -6.57 10.43
C VAL A 200 -22.36 -5.31 9.64
N GLU A 201 -23.18 -4.30 9.86
CA GLU A 201 -23.08 -3.00 9.19
C GLU A 201 -23.09 -1.88 10.21
N GLY A 202 -22.19 -0.92 10.10
CA GLY A 202 -22.09 0.20 11.03
C GLY A 202 -21.18 1.30 10.57
N LYS A 203 -20.89 2.27 11.45
CA LYS A 203 -20.07 3.45 11.12
C LYS A 203 -18.62 3.33 11.55
N ASN A 204 -18.39 3.01 12.83
CA ASN A 204 -17.06 2.96 13.40
C ASN A 204 -16.89 1.68 14.23
N ILE A 205 -15.74 1.04 14.11
CA ILE A 205 -15.45 -0.20 14.83
C ILE A 205 -13.95 -0.30 15.11
N LYS A 206 -13.61 -0.90 16.25
CA LYS A 206 -12.27 -1.42 16.55
C LYS A 206 -12.32 -2.94 16.56
N HIS A 207 -11.48 -3.55 15.74
CA HIS A 207 -11.33 -5.00 15.69
C HIS A 207 -9.97 -5.39 16.27
N TYR A 208 -10.01 -6.12 17.39
CA TYR A 208 -8.81 -6.62 18.09
C TYR A 208 -8.54 -8.06 17.66
N GLN A 209 -7.65 -8.27 16.71
CA GLN A 209 -7.36 -9.58 16.12
C GLN A 209 -6.87 -10.62 17.15
N ASN A 210 -6.14 -10.17 18.18
CA ASN A 210 -5.57 -11.08 19.18
C ASN A 210 -6.65 -11.74 20.04
N THR A 211 -7.79 -11.08 20.24
CA THR A 211 -8.91 -11.56 21.04
C THR A 211 -10.15 -11.88 20.23
N ASN A 212 -10.15 -11.60 18.90
CA ASN A 212 -11.31 -11.66 18.02
C ASN A 212 -12.51 -10.84 18.53
N ILE A 213 -12.25 -9.75 19.25
CA ILE A 213 -13.31 -8.85 19.74
C ILE A 213 -13.45 -7.70 18.75
N ALA A 214 -14.70 -7.42 18.37
CA ALA A 214 -15.11 -6.21 17.69
C ALA A 214 -15.84 -5.29 18.69
N GLU A 215 -15.42 -4.04 18.77
CA GLU A 215 -16.04 -3.01 19.63
C GLU A 215 -16.67 -1.94 18.74
N PHE A 216 -17.99 -1.81 18.82
CA PHE A 216 -18.79 -0.92 17.97
C PHE A 216 -18.94 0.45 18.62
N PHE A 217 -18.82 1.50 17.81
CA PHE A 217 -19.00 2.90 18.18
C PHE A 217 -19.96 3.57 17.20
N GLY A 218 -21.21 3.72 17.63
CA GLY A 218 -22.31 4.26 16.83
C GLY A 218 -23.22 3.17 16.26
N PRO A 219 -24.24 3.60 15.49
CA PRO A 219 -25.29 2.72 14.98
C PRO A 219 -24.72 1.52 14.25
N THR A 220 -25.08 0.33 14.72
CA THR A 220 -24.62 -0.95 14.18
C THR A 220 -25.79 -1.92 14.12
N THR A 221 -25.93 -2.60 12.98
CA THR A 221 -26.92 -3.66 12.76
C THR A 221 -26.20 -4.99 12.54
N ILE A 222 -26.59 -6.01 13.29
CA ILE A 222 -26.10 -7.38 13.13
C ILE A 222 -27.25 -8.23 12.57
N ILE A 223 -27.05 -8.80 11.39
CA ILE A 223 -28.05 -9.56 10.63
C ILE A 223 -27.66 -11.03 10.65
N ASN A 224 -28.54 -11.89 11.15
CA ASN A 224 -28.37 -13.34 11.02
C ASN A 224 -28.73 -13.77 9.60
N LYS A 225 -27.83 -14.42 8.88
CA LYS A 225 -28.03 -14.82 7.47
C LYS A 225 -29.04 -15.97 7.29
N GLU A 226 -29.15 -16.86 8.28
CA GLU A 226 -30.12 -17.96 8.25
C GLU A 226 -31.54 -17.47 8.57
N LYS A 227 -31.66 -16.45 9.42
CA LYS A 227 -32.92 -15.84 9.85
C LYS A 227 -32.82 -14.31 9.76
N PRO A 228 -32.93 -13.72 8.53
CA PRO A 228 -32.71 -12.30 8.32
C PRO A 228 -33.70 -11.37 9.10
N THR A 229 -34.79 -11.92 9.58
CA THR A 229 -35.74 -11.19 10.49
C THR A 229 -35.21 -11.02 11.92
N ASN A 230 -34.18 -11.82 12.28
CA ASN A 230 -33.53 -11.74 13.60
C ASN A 230 -32.34 -10.80 13.53
N ASN A 231 -32.60 -9.50 13.64
CA ASN A 231 -31.59 -8.46 13.63
C ASN A 231 -31.36 -7.93 15.04
N VAL A 232 -30.11 -7.63 15.35
CA VAL A 232 -29.74 -6.89 16.56
C VAL A 232 -29.30 -5.49 16.14
N TYR A 233 -29.90 -4.49 16.73
CA TYR A 233 -29.49 -3.10 16.59
C TYR A 233 -28.84 -2.64 17.91
N THR A 234 -27.71 -1.98 17.81
CA THR A 234 -26.98 -1.40 18.94
C THR A 234 -26.26 -0.11 18.53
N GLU A 235 -26.09 0.79 19.48
CA GLU A 235 -25.27 1.99 19.26
C GLU A 235 -23.84 1.83 19.78
N ASN A 236 -23.67 0.96 20.78
CA ASN A 236 -22.35 0.60 21.31
C ASN A 236 -22.41 -0.83 21.81
N GLY A 237 -21.30 -1.55 21.65
CA GLY A 237 -21.25 -2.93 22.11
C GLY A 237 -19.94 -3.63 21.78
N LYS A 238 -19.83 -4.84 22.30
CA LYS A 238 -18.72 -5.75 21.99
C LYS A 238 -19.28 -7.06 21.46
N TYR A 239 -18.62 -7.58 20.46
CA TYR A 239 -18.96 -8.84 19.82
C TYR A 239 -17.72 -9.71 19.68
N LEU A 240 -17.85 -10.99 20.01
CA LEU A 240 -16.81 -11.99 19.75
C LEU A 240 -17.01 -12.52 18.34
N MET A 241 -16.05 -12.25 17.44
CA MET A 241 -16.10 -12.59 16.01
C MET A 241 -15.67 -14.03 15.75
#